data_5ca2de0b09df53c87e831654ab6c01d5
#
_entry.id   5ca2de0b09df53c87e831654ab6c01d5
#
_cell.length_a   1.000
_cell.length_b   1.000
_cell.length_c   1.000
_cell.angle_alpha   90.00
_cell.angle_beta   90.00
_cell.angle_gamma   90.00
#
_symmetry.space_group_name_H-M   'P 1'
#
loop_
_entity.id
_entity.type
_entity.pdbx_description
1 polymer ?
#
loop_
_entity_poly.entity_id
_entity_poly.type
_entity_poly.pdbx_seq_one_letter_code
_entity_poly.pdbx_strand_id
1 'polypeptide(L)'
;MTSNSHNTERNAATMTDTALEGLSQGGSETVATFRRPKVIIPVPTPAAQFQHVQPGVPDSKLTREATGLLREFSTPLLFNHSHRVFFWANEQGKQAGEKFDAELLFICAAFHDLGLLKKFSSSDDRFEVDGANAVRQFLEHHGVPNARIQTAWDAIALHTTPGIVAYKPIEVELLYNGVGLDVLGIGYEHFPKDIRERVVAEYPRVDFKEGIAKAFLGGFEHKTATAEGTCNEDICSHFLRNYKRSNFYEQIQNSPFQNSEV
;
A
#
# COMPACT_ATOMS: atom_id res chain seq x y z
N MET A 1 19.02 -18.05 69.00
CA MET A 1 18.43 -17.03 69.84
C MET A 1 17.63 -16.10 68.99
N THR A 2 16.33 -16.24 69.12
CA THR A 2 15.21 -15.27 69.02
C THR A 2 15.12 -14.39 67.71
N SER A 3 14.33 -14.77 66.77
CA SER A 3 12.89 -14.45 66.52
C SER A 3 12.52 -12.97 66.67
N ASN A 4 12.12 -12.33 65.56
CA ASN A 4 10.84 -11.62 65.62
C ASN A 4 10.30 -11.35 64.19
N SER A 5 9.14 -11.90 63.92
CA SER A 5 8.24 -11.67 62.87
C SER A 5 7.48 -10.36 63.11
N HIS A 6 7.36 -9.46 62.08
CA HIS A 6 6.30 -8.47 62.09
C HIS A 6 5.51 -8.55 60.78
N ASN A 7 4.35 -9.09 60.99
CA ASN A 7 3.20 -9.10 60.09
C ASN A 7 2.64 -7.67 59.98
N THR A 8 2.47 -7.15 58.78
CA THR A 8 1.69 -5.92 58.52
C THR A 8 0.64 -6.21 57.48
N GLU A 9 -0.52 -6.56 57.96
CA GLU A 9 -1.77 -6.53 57.19
C GLU A 9 -2.02 -5.13 56.69
N ARG A 10 -2.27 -4.99 55.38
CA ARG A 10 -2.83 -3.80 54.81
C ARG A 10 -4.27 -4.07 54.37
N ASN A 11 -5.16 -3.41 55.07
CA ASN A 11 -6.58 -3.28 54.83
C ASN A 11 -6.92 -3.00 53.36
N ALA A 12 -7.72 -3.86 52.79
CA ALA A 12 -8.51 -3.60 51.60
C ALA A 12 -9.69 -2.71 51.99
N ALA A 13 -9.64 -1.44 51.58
CA ALA A 13 -10.79 -0.57 51.69
C ALA A 13 -11.74 -0.90 50.54
N THR A 14 -12.88 -1.46 50.88
CA THR A 14 -14.09 -1.57 50.04
C THR A 14 -14.56 -0.17 49.66
N MET A 15 -14.42 0.22 48.40
CA MET A 15 -15.13 1.35 47.85
C MET A 15 -16.54 0.89 47.49
N THR A 16 -17.49 1.51 48.18
CA THR A 16 -18.92 1.31 48.03
C THR A 16 -19.44 1.81 46.68
N ASP A 17 -20.24 0.97 46.07
CA ASP A 17 -21.11 1.17 44.91
C ASP A 17 -22.14 2.29 45.11
N THR A 18 -21.79 3.56 44.96
CA THR A 18 -22.79 4.64 45.04
C THR A 18 -22.37 5.89 44.27
N ALA A 19 -21.89 5.77 43.01
CA ALA A 19 -21.64 6.94 42.16
C ALA A 19 -21.82 6.65 40.64
N LEU A 20 -22.77 5.77 40.31
CA LEU A 20 -23.09 5.47 38.88
C LEU A 20 -24.59 5.63 38.55
N GLU A 21 -25.32 6.38 39.35
CA GLU A 21 -26.70 6.79 38.98
C GLU A 21 -26.75 8.32 38.74
N GLY A 22 -26.48 8.75 37.50
CA GLY A 22 -26.61 10.16 37.18
C GLY A 22 -26.15 10.64 35.81
N LEU A 23 -25.84 9.77 34.85
CA LEU A 23 -25.54 10.19 33.50
C LEU A 23 -26.27 9.34 32.44
N SER A 24 -27.58 9.37 32.54
CA SER A 24 -28.47 8.86 31.49
C SER A 24 -29.45 9.96 31.13
N GLN A 25 -29.03 10.87 30.23
CA GLN A 25 -29.94 11.53 29.28
C GLN A 25 -29.13 12.35 28.26
N GLY A 26 -29.25 11.98 26.97
CA GLY A 26 -29.22 12.92 25.89
C GLY A 26 -27.88 13.24 25.27
N GLY A 27 -27.31 12.31 24.54
CA GLY A 27 -26.28 12.58 23.56
C GLY A 27 -26.28 11.42 22.59
N SER A 28 -27.07 11.50 21.51
CA SER A 28 -26.83 10.66 20.33
C SER A 28 -25.46 11.05 19.78
N GLU A 29 -24.40 10.41 20.28
CA GLU A 29 -23.12 10.41 19.60
C GLU A 29 -23.34 9.65 18.29
N THR A 30 -23.58 10.41 17.23
CA THR A 30 -23.37 9.96 15.88
C THR A 30 -21.89 9.63 15.77
N VAL A 31 -21.54 8.38 16.07
CA VAL A 31 -20.29 7.80 15.58
C VAL A 31 -20.33 8.01 14.08
N ALA A 32 -19.57 8.98 13.60
CA ALA A 32 -19.39 9.19 12.17
C ALA A 32 -18.77 7.89 11.64
N THR A 33 -19.64 6.99 11.16
CA THR A 33 -19.19 5.86 10.37
C THR A 33 -18.59 6.45 9.12
N PHE A 34 -17.28 6.51 9.06
CA PHE A 34 -16.53 6.79 7.84
C PHE A 34 -16.94 5.74 6.81
N ARG A 35 -18.01 6.04 6.08
CA ARG A 35 -18.35 5.29 4.87
C ARG A 35 -17.34 5.70 3.82
N ARG A 36 -16.27 4.88 3.70
CA ARG A 36 -15.33 5.00 2.59
C ARG A 36 -16.14 4.90 1.29
N PRO A 37 -15.98 5.81 0.34
CA PRO A 37 -16.61 5.67 -0.97
C PRO A 37 -16.14 4.35 -1.58
N LYS A 38 -17.08 3.49 -1.96
CA LYS A 38 -16.77 2.26 -2.68
C LYS A 38 -16.39 2.65 -4.11
N VAL A 39 -15.10 2.67 -4.41
CA VAL A 39 -14.66 2.59 -5.80
C VAL A 39 -15.12 1.23 -6.31
N ILE A 40 -16.10 1.21 -7.22
CA ILE A 40 -16.58 -0.04 -7.83
C ILE A 40 -15.57 -0.42 -8.90
N ILE A 41 -14.81 -1.49 -8.66
CA ILE A 41 -13.94 -2.05 -9.68
C ILE A 41 -14.80 -2.58 -10.82
N PRO A 42 -14.46 -2.24 -12.07
CA PRO A 42 -15.12 -2.88 -13.20
C PRO A 42 -14.82 -4.37 -13.16
N VAL A 43 -15.87 -5.18 -13.18
CA VAL A 43 -15.72 -6.60 -13.48
C VAL A 43 -15.21 -6.69 -14.92
N PRO A 44 -14.12 -7.44 -15.21
CA PRO A 44 -13.61 -7.58 -16.56
C PRO A 44 -14.73 -8.01 -17.48
N THR A 45 -14.85 -7.34 -18.63
CA THR A 45 -15.84 -7.76 -19.64
C THR A 45 -15.48 -9.16 -20.12
N PRO A 46 -16.41 -10.12 -20.21
CA PRO A 46 -16.14 -11.51 -20.61
C PRO A 46 -15.46 -11.68 -21.98
N ALA A 47 -15.43 -10.62 -22.80
CA ALA A 47 -14.90 -10.63 -24.15
C ALA A 47 -13.36 -10.62 -24.24
N ALA A 48 -12.63 -10.30 -23.20
CA ALA A 48 -11.19 -10.43 -23.19
C ALA A 48 -10.81 -11.84 -22.69
N GLN A 49 -11.02 -12.85 -23.52
CA GLN A 49 -10.43 -14.17 -23.32
C GLN A 49 -8.92 -14.05 -23.52
N PHE A 50 -8.22 -13.56 -22.48
CA PHE A 50 -6.76 -13.62 -22.44
C PHE A 50 -6.37 -15.07 -22.26
N GLN A 51 -6.06 -15.73 -23.37
CA GLN A 51 -5.75 -17.17 -23.39
C GLN A 51 -4.38 -17.49 -22.81
N HIS A 52 -3.51 -16.50 -22.66
CA HIS A 52 -2.13 -16.72 -22.19
C HIS A 52 -1.63 -15.60 -21.28
N VAL A 53 -1.08 -15.97 -20.13
CA VAL A 53 -0.19 -15.11 -19.34
C VAL A 53 1.21 -15.16 -19.94
N GLN A 54 2.01 -14.12 -19.70
CA GLN A 54 3.38 -14.05 -20.17
C GLN A 54 4.25 -15.15 -19.54
N PRO A 55 5.23 -15.72 -20.25
CA PRO A 55 6.13 -16.70 -19.70
C PRO A 55 6.78 -16.23 -18.39
N GLY A 56 6.71 -17.06 -17.36
CA GLY A 56 7.24 -16.74 -16.02
C GLY A 56 6.23 -16.14 -15.06
N VAL A 57 5.05 -15.71 -15.51
CA VAL A 57 3.92 -15.37 -14.66
C VAL A 57 3.14 -16.66 -14.35
N PRO A 58 2.70 -16.90 -13.11
CA PRO A 58 1.84 -18.05 -12.78
C PRO A 58 0.58 -18.05 -13.63
N ASP A 59 0.25 -19.18 -14.27
CA ASP A 59 -0.93 -19.31 -15.13
C ASP A 59 -2.14 -19.76 -14.33
N SER A 60 -2.98 -18.80 -13.95
CA SER A 60 -4.23 -19.04 -13.24
C SER A 60 -5.35 -18.13 -13.77
N LYS A 61 -6.59 -18.40 -13.35
CA LYS A 61 -7.71 -17.50 -13.64
C LYS A 61 -7.46 -16.09 -13.09
N LEU A 62 -6.96 -15.98 -11.85
CA LEU A 62 -6.69 -14.71 -11.19
C LEU A 62 -5.64 -13.89 -11.95
N THR A 63 -4.52 -14.49 -12.33
CA THR A 63 -3.44 -13.78 -13.02
C THR A 63 -3.84 -13.38 -14.44
N ARG A 64 -4.63 -14.19 -15.15
CA ARG A 64 -5.17 -13.83 -16.47
C ARG A 64 -6.12 -12.64 -16.39
N GLU A 65 -7.03 -12.63 -15.41
CA GLU A 65 -7.97 -11.53 -15.23
C GLU A 65 -7.29 -10.26 -14.71
N ALA A 66 -6.32 -10.37 -13.79
CA ALA A 66 -5.49 -9.24 -13.35
C ALA A 66 -4.71 -8.63 -14.53
N THR A 67 -4.12 -9.46 -15.40
CA THR A 67 -3.44 -8.98 -16.63
C THR A 67 -4.42 -8.29 -17.56
N GLY A 68 -5.64 -8.82 -17.68
CA GLY A 68 -6.72 -8.22 -18.47
C GLY A 68 -7.08 -6.81 -17.98
N LEU A 69 -7.31 -6.65 -16.68
CA LEU A 69 -7.58 -5.36 -16.05
C LEU A 69 -6.44 -4.37 -16.26
N LEU A 70 -5.21 -4.83 -15.98
CA LEU A 70 -4.03 -3.98 -16.16
C LEU A 70 -3.90 -3.51 -17.62
N ARG A 71 -4.12 -4.38 -18.61
CA ARG A 71 -4.05 -4.03 -20.03
C ARG A 71 -5.18 -3.09 -20.47
N GLU A 72 -6.38 -3.28 -19.94
CA GLU A 72 -7.55 -2.47 -20.30
C GLU A 72 -7.44 -1.03 -19.77
N PHE A 73 -6.95 -0.86 -18.54
CA PHE A 73 -7.03 0.43 -17.87
C PHE A 73 -5.70 1.18 -17.79
N SER A 74 -4.55 0.50 -17.87
CA SER A 74 -3.25 1.18 -17.74
C SER A 74 -2.67 1.64 -19.08
N THR A 75 -1.70 2.55 -18.99
CA THR A 75 -0.88 2.92 -20.11
C THR A 75 0.17 1.83 -20.41
N PRO A 76 0.76 1.77 -21.63
CA PRO A 76 1.87 0.86 -21.89
C PRO A 76 3.04 1.01 -20.91
N LEU A 77 3.28 2.23 -20.41
CA LEU A 77 4.31 2.52 -19.41
C LEU A 77 4.03 1.76 -18.11
N LEU A 78 2.81 1.93 -17.54
CA LEU A 78 2.42 1.28 -16.28
C LEU A 78 2.27 -0.24 -16.46
N PHE A 79 1.75 -0.70 -17.61
CA PHE A 79 1.69 -2.12 -17.93
C PHE A 79 3.08 -2.77 -17.89
N ASN A 80 4.05 -2.17 -18.58
CA ASN A 80 5.42 -2.67 -18.59
C ASN A 80 6.08 -2.57 -17.20
N HIS A 81 5.85 -1.47 -16.49
CA HIS A 81 6.33 -1.27 -15.12
C HIS A 81 5.85 -2.39 -14.19
N SER A 82 4.56 -2.65 -14.13
CA SER A 82 3.98 -3.68 -13.27
C SER A 82 4.55 -5.07 -13.54
N HIS A 83 4.77 -5.42 -14.82
CA HIS A 83 5.41 -6.69 -15.18
C HIS A 83 6.87 -6.74 -14.74
N ARG A 84 7.65 -5.67 -14.98
CA ARG A 84 9.03 -5.61 -14.50
C ARG A 84 9.11 -5.72 -12.99
N VAL A 85 8.27 -5.01 -12.24
CA VAL A 85 8.19 -5.09 -10.77
C VAL A 85 7.98 -6.53 -10.32
N PHE A 86 7.05 -7.25 -10.93
CA PHE A 86 6.85 -8.67 -10.62
C PHE A 86 8.11 -9.51 -10.88
N PHE A 87 8.76 -9.37 -12.04
CA PHE A 87 9.94 -10.17 -12.36
C PHE A 87 11.11 -9.85 -11.44
N TRP A 88 11.30 -8.59 -11.06
CA TRP A 88 12.30 -8.19 -10.08
C TRP A 88 12.05 -8.83 -8.72
N ALA A 89 10.83 -8.67 -8.20
CA ALA A 89 10.41 -9.22 -6.92
C ALA A 89 10.52 -10.75 -6.87
N ASN A 90 10.00 -11.43 -7.89
CA ASN A 90 10.00 -12.88 -8.00
C ASN A 90 11.43 -13.46 -8.06
N GLU A 91 12.33 -12.79 -8.77
CA GLU A 91 13.72 -13.22 -8.85
C GLU A 91 14.48 -12.99 -7.53
N GLN A 92 14.25 -11.85 -6.88
CA GLN A 92 14.83 -11.58 -5.56
C GLN A 92 14.39 -12.61 -4.52
N GLY A 93 13.10 -12.96 -4.48
CA GLY A 93 12.60 -14.00 -3.59
C GLY A 93 13.23 -15.37 -3.85
N LYS A 94 13.42 -15.74 -5.12
CA LYS A 94 14.09 -16.99 -5.50
C LYS A 94 15.56 -17.02 -5.08
N GLN A 95 16.28 -15.92 -5.33
CA GLN A 95 17.71 -15.82 -4.96
C GLN A 95 17.93 -15.86 -3.45
N ALA A 96 16.99 -15.27 -2.68
CA ALA A 96 17.01 -15.34 -1.22
C ALA A 96 16.57 -16.71 -0.67
N GLY A 97 16.08 -17.63 -1.52
CA GLY A 97 15.58 -18.94 -1.09
C GLY A 97 14.25 -18.86 -0.33
N GLU A 98 13.53 -17.76 -0.47
CA GLU A 98 12.26 -17.52 0.23
C GLU A 98 11.12 -18.35 -0.35
N LYS A 99 10.19 -18.72 0.53
CA LYS A 99 8.91 -19.33 0.14
C LYS A 99 7.86 -18.24 0.11
N PHE A 100 7.31 -17.95 -1.05
CA PHE A 100 6.30 -16.93 -1.25
C PHE A 100 5.23 -17.37 -2.24
N ASP A 101 4.10 -16.69 -2.20
CA ASP A 101 2.98 -16.87 -3.12
C ASP A 101 3.21 -16.04 -4.40
N ALA A 102 3.80 -16.66 -5.41
CA ALA A 102 4.12 -15.98 -6.67
C ALA A 102 2.86 -15.50 -7.43
N GLU A 103 1.72 -16.20 -7.28
CA GLU A 103 0.44 -15.75 -7.85
C GLU A 103 -0.01 -14.46 -7.19
N LEU A 104 0.00 -14.42 -5.85
CA LEU A 104 -0.39 -13.23 -5.09
C LEU A 104 0.56 -12.07 -5.38
N LEU A 105 1.87 -12.34 -5.44
CA LEU A 105 2.89 -11.34 -5.77
C LEU A 105 2.66 -10.71 -7.15
N PHE A 106 2.29 -11.51 -8.16
CA PHE A 106 1.94 -10.98 -9.48
C PHE A 106 0.69 -10.10 -9.42
N ILE A 107 -0.34 -10.53 -8.71
CA ILE A 107 -1.57 -9.75 -8.53
C ILE A 107 -1.24 -8.42 -7.84
N CYS A 108 -0.42 -8.44 -6.79
CA CYS A 108 0.04 -7.22 -6.11
C CYS A 108 0.77 -6.29 -7.09
N ALA A 109 1.70 -6.82 -7.89
CA ALA A 109 2.41 -6.04 -8.90
C ALA A 109 1.49 -5.48 -9.99
N ALA A 110 0.45 -6.22 -10.40
CA ALA A 110 -0.53 -5.74 -11.38
C ALA A 110 -1.42 -4.60 -10.85
N PHE A 111 -1.66 -4.54 -9.54
CA PHE A 111 -2.60 -3.61 -8.93
C PHE A 111 -1.93 -2.41 -8.23
N HIS A 112 -0.62 -2.44 -7.93
CA HIS A 112 0.00 -1.47 -7.02
C HIS A 112 -0.17 -0.01 -7.47
N ASP A 113 -0.13 0.24 -8.76
CA ASP A 113 -0.26 1.57 -9.37
C ASP A 113 -1.64 1.85 -9.98
N LEU A 114 -2.63 0.95 -9.85
CA LEU A 114 -3.96 1.21 -10.38
C LEU A 114 -4.63 2.43 -9.73
N GLY A 115 -4.31 2.73 -8.47
CA GLY A 115 -4.80 3.93 -7.80
C GLY A 115 -4.35 5.26 -8.42
N LEU A 116 -3.32 5.25 -9.29
CA LEU A 116 -2.93 6.41 -10.10
C LEU A 116 -3.93 6.70 -11.24
N LEU A 117 -4.75 5.72 -11.59
CA LEU A 117 -5.67 5.82 -12.71
C LEU A 117 -7.02 6.38 -12.23
N LYS A 118 -7.55 7.37 -12.94
CA LYS A 118 -8.83 8.04 -12.61
C LYS A 118 -9.96 7.07 -12.30
N LYS A 119 -9.99 5.90 -12.95
CA LYS A 119 -11.03 4.88 -12.76
C LYS A 119 -11.03 4.27 -11.35
N PHE A 120 -9.85 4.19 -10.72
CA PHE A 120 -9.65 3.56 -9.42
C PHE A 120 -9.38 4.58 -8.31
N SER A 121 -9.17 5.85 -8.67
CA SER A 121 -8.82 6.93 -7.74
C SER A 121 -10.07 7.45 -7.01
N SER A 122 -9.98 7.56 -5.68
CA SER A 122 -10.91 8.30 -4.84
C SER A 122 -10.52 9.78 -4.74
N SER A 123 -11.36 10.59 -4.08
CA SER A 123 -11.06 12.01 -3.80
C SER A 123 -10.15 12.22 -2.60
N ASP A 124 -10.12 11.28 -1.64
CA ASP A 124 -9.61 11.53 -0.30
C ASP A 124 -8.56 10.52 0.18
N ASP A 125 -8.45 9.36 -0.46
CA ASP A 125 -7.45 8.36 -0.10
C ASP A 125 -6.15 8.55 -0.90
N ARG A 126 -5.03 8.13 -0.33
CA ARG A 126 -3.77 8.00 -1.04
C ARG A 126 -3.93 7.01 -2.20
N PHE A 127 -3.18 7.21 -3.30
CA PHE A 127 -3.27 6.31 -4.45
C PHE A 127 -2.91 4.86 -4.10
N GLU A 128 -1.98 4.66 -3.14
CA GLU A 128 -1.62 3.33 -2.64
C GLU A 128 -2.81 2.65 -1.95
N VAL A 129 -3.62 3.42 -1.22
CA VAL A 129 -4.86 2.92 -0.58
C VAL A 129 -5.93 2.62 -1.62
N ASP A 130 -6.07 3.46 -2.64
CA ASP A 130 -6.98 3.22 -3.76
C ASP A 130 -6.63 1.91 -4.49
N GLY A 131 -5.36 1.69 -4.82
CA GLY A 131 -4.86 0.45 -5.41
C GLY A 131 -5.09 -0.77 -4.49
N ALA A 132 -4.83 -0.61 -3.19
CA ALA A 132 -5.05 -1.66 -2.20
C ALA A 132 -6.54 -2.02 -2.04
N ASN A 133 -7.44 -1.03 -2.09
CA ASN A 133 -8.87 -1.26 -2.09
C ASN A 133 -9.34 -1.93 -3.39
N ALA A 134 -8.69 -1.60 -4.51
CA ALA A 134 -8.93 -2.25 -5.79
C ALA A 134 -8.60 -3.74 -5.74
N VAL A 135 -7.42 -4.12 -5.29
CA VAL A 135 -7.05 -5.55 -5.19
C VAL A 135 -7.94 -6.30 -4.21
N ARG A 136 -8.33 -5.67 -3.07
CA ARG A 136 -9.25 -6.29 -2.11
C ARG A 136 -10.56 -6.69 -2.79
N GLN A 137 -11.22 -5.76 -3.49
CA GLN A 137 -12.49 -6.04 -4.16
C GLN A 137 -12.34 -7.14 -5.23
N PHE A 138 -11.23 -7.11 -6.00
CA PHE A 138 -10.93 -8.14 -6.98
C PHE A 138 -10.81 -9.51 -6.34
N LEU A 139 -10.04 -9.65 -5.27
CA LEU A 139 -9.81 -10.91 -4.58
C LEU A 139 -11.06 -11.41 -3.83
N GLU A 140 -11.84 -10.50 -3.22
CA GLU A 140 -13.14 -10.82 -2.60
C GLU A 140 -14.12 -11.40 -3.62
N HIS A 141 -14.21 -10.79 -4.81
CA HIS A 141 -15.05 -11.27 -5.91
C HIS A 141 -14.70 -12.70 -6.34
N HIS A 142 -13.44 -13.07 -6.21
CA HIS A 142 -12.96 -14.42 -6.54
C HIS A 142 -12.96 -15.40 -5.35
N GLY A 143 -13.50 -15.01 -4.21
CA GLY A 143 -13.58 -15.88 -3.03
C GLY A 143 -12.22 -16.25 -2.41
N VAL A 144 -11.20 -15.39 -2.60
CA VAL A 144 -9.87 -15.61 -2.04
C VAL A 144 -9.92 -15.46 -0.50
N PRO A 145 -9.21 -16.30 0.28
CA PRO A 145 -9.21 -16.22 1.73
C PRO A 145 -8.72 -14.85 2.27
N ASN A 146 -9.36 -14.36 3.34
CA ASN A 146 -9.08 -13.05 3.93
C ASN A 146 -7.60 -12.81 4.28
N ALA A 147 -6.86 -13.83 4.71
CA ALA A 147 -5.44 -13.70 5.01
C ALA A 147 -4.63 -13.28 3.76
N ARG A 148 -4.89 -13.91 2.60
CA ARG A 148 -4.26 -13.53 1.32
C ARG A 148 -4.69 -12.12 0.87
N ILE A 149 -5.97 -11.78 1.05
CA ILE A 149 -6.50 -10.44 0.74
C ILE A 149 -5.79 -9.38 1.58
N GLN A 150 -5.61 -9.62 2.88
CA GLN A 150 -4.92 -8.67 3.75
C GLN A 150 -3.44 -8.52 3.39
N THR A 151 -2.75 -9.61 3.04
CA THR A 151 -1.37 -9.56 2.55
C THR A 151 -1.27 -8.72 1.28
N ALA A 152 -2.16 -8.91 0.30
CA ALA A 152 -2.19 -8.13 -0.92
C ALA A 152 -2.49 -6.64 -0.65
N TRP A 153 -3.43 -6.36 0.25
CA TRP A 153 -3.75 -5.00 0.65
C TRP A 153 -2.55 -4.30 1.28
N ASP A 154 -1.89 -4.94 2.25
CA ASP A 154 -0.69 -4.42 2.91
C ASP A 154 0.44 -4.21 1.90
N ALA A 155 0.66 -5.15 0.99
CA ALA A 155 1.70 -5.05 -0.04
C ALA A 155 1.52 -3.77 -0.88
N ILE A 156 0.30 -3.53 -1.36
CA ILE A 156 0.02 -2.36 -2.18
C ILE A 156 -0.01 -1.07 -1.36
N ALA A 157 -0.62 -1.06 -0.18
CA ALA A 157 -0.70 0.13 0.66
C ALA A 157 0.67 0.62 1.17
N LEU A 158 1.66 -0.28 1.23
CA LEU A 158 3.00 0.00 1.78
C LEU A 158 4.11 0.05 0.73
N HIS A 159 3.82 -0.14 -0.56
CA HIS A 159 4.86 -0.27 -1.60
C HIS A 159 5.72 0.99 -1.81
N THR A 160 5.31 2.14 -1.27
CA THR A 160 6.08 3.40 -1.25
C THR A 160 6.61 3.76 0.14
N THR A 161 6.39 2.89 1.16
CA THR A 161 6.69 3.22 2.56
C THR A 161 7.90 2.43 3.06
N PRO A 162 9.08 3.06 3.20
CA PRO A 162 10.29 2.39 3.67
C PRO A 162 10.22 2.00 5.14
N GLY A 163 11.04 1.02 5.55
CA GLY A 163 11.30 0.66 6.94
C GLY A 163 10.25 -0.21 7.63
N ILE A 164 9.05 -0.35 7.06
CA ILE A 164 7.97 -1.17 7.65
C ILE A 164 7.86 -2.54 6.98
N VAL A 165 8.09 -2.59 5.69
CA VAL A 165 7.83 -3.76 4.83
C VAL A 165 8.60 -5.01 5.25
N ALA A 166 9.82 -4.87 5.78
CA ALA A 166 10.65 -5.97 6.27
C ALA A 166 10.06 -6.70 7.51
N TYR A 167 9.02 -6.14 8.13
CA TYR A 167 8.31 -6.74 9.27
C TYR A 167 6.93 -7.27 8.91
N LYS A 168 6.67 -7.40 7.61
CA LYS A 168 5.41 -7.87 7.04
C LYS A 168 5.62 -9.25 6.37
N PRO A 169 4.55 -9.93 5.91
CA PRO A 169 4.67 -11.09 5.03
C PRO A 169 5.61 -10.83 3.85
N ILE A 170 6.32 -11.86 3.40
CA ILE A 170 7.38 -11.74 2.41
C ILE A 170 6.93 -11.11 1.09
N GLU A 171 5.68 -11.31 0.68
CA GLU A 171 5.12 -10.71 -0.54
C GLU A 171 5.08 -9.18 -0.46
N VAL A 172 4.89 -8.61 0.74
CA VAL A 172 4.89 -7.17 0.98
C VAL A 172 6.29 -6.59 0.76
N GLU A 173 7.31 -7.23 1.34
CA GLU A 173 8.70 -6.84 1.18
C GLU A 173 9.17 -7.01 -0.27
N LEU A 174 8.84 -8.13 -0.91
CA LEU A 174 9.22 -8.40 -2.29
C LEU A 174 8.61 -7.38 -3.26
N LEU A 175 7.35 -7.00 -3.09
CA LEU A 175 6.73 -5.97 -3.92
C LEU A 175 7.47 -4.64 -3.78
N TYR A 176 7.73 -4.19 -2.55
CA TYR A 176 8.47 -2.96 -2.27
C TYR A 176 9.85 -2.98 -2.91
N ASN A 177 10.59 -4.08 -2.77
CA ASN A 177 11.92 -4.24 -3.35
C ASN A 177 11.89 -4.24 -4.88
N GLY A 178 10.88 -4.88 -5.49
CA GLY A 178 10.68 -4.87 -6.94
C GLY A 178 10.41 -3.47 -7.48
N VAL A 179 9.55 -2.69 -6.80
CA VAL A 179 9.28 -1.27 -7.10
C VAL A 179 10.55 -0.45 -6.94
N GLY A 180 11.29 -0.63 -5.83
CA GLY A 180 12.53 0.08 -5.55
C GLY A 180 13.61 -0.16 -6.62
N LEU A 181 13.74 -1.40 -7.09
CA LEU A 181 14.65 -1.70 -8.19
C LEU A 181 14.19 -1.06 -9.51
N ASP A 182 12.90 -1.15 -9.85
CA ASP A 182 12.44 -0.62 -11.14
C ASP A 182 12.46 0.91 -11.18
N VAL A 183 12.00 1.59 -10.14
CA VAL A 183 11.87 3.05 -10.14
C VAL A 183 13.19 3.74 -9.79
N LEU A 184 13.86 3.27 -8.74
CA LEU A 184 15.01 3.94 -8.13
C LEU A 184 16.36 3.25 -8.44
N GLY A 185 16.35 2.03 -8.97
CA GLY A 185 17.56 1.25 -9.21
C GLY A 185 18.19 0.68 -7.93
N ILE A 186 17.41 0.56 -6.85
CA ILE A 186 17.91 0.00 -5.59
C ILE A 186 18.32 -1.46 -5.81
N GLY A 187 19.59 -1.77 -5.53
CA GLY A 187 20.15 -3.11 -5.74
C GLY A 187 20.52 -3.46 -7.18
N TYR A 188 20.47 -2.49 -8.12
CA TYR A 188 20.73 -2.71 -9.54
C TYR A 188 22.07 -3.43 -9.82
N GLU A 189 23.16 -3.04 -9.16
CA GLU A 189 24.50 -3.62 -9.39
C GLU A 189 24.61 -5.07 -8.91
N HIS A 190 23.77 -5.49 -7.98
CA HIS A 190 23.75 -6.84 -7.42
C HIS A 190 22.74 -7.76 -8.11
N PHE A 191 21.88 -7.22 -8.97
CA PHE A 191 20.88 -8.00 -9.68
C PHE A 191 21.46 -8.58 -10.98
N PRO A 192 21.22 -9.87 -11.33
CA PRO A 192 21.81 -10.52 -12.49
C PRO A 192 21.56 -9.77 -13.80
N LYS A 193 22.65 -9.49 -14.51
CA LYS A 193 22.62 -8.67 -15.73
C LYS A 193 21.77 -9.29 -16.84
N ASP A 194 21.92 -10.59 -17.07
CA ASP A 194 21.18 -11.33 -18.10
C ASP A 194 19.66 -11.32 -17.87
N ILE A 195 19.24 -11.38 -16.60
CA ILE A 195 17.83 -11.27 -16.21
C ILE A 195 17.34 -9.85 -16.48
N ARG A 196 18.11 -8.83 -16.09
CA ARG A 196 17.76 -7.42 -16.34
C ARG A 196 17.56 -7.16 -17.84
N GLU A 197 18.53 -7.58 -18.66
CA GLU A 197 18.48 -7.38 -20.11
C GLU A 197 17.26 -8.07 -20.74
N ARG A 198 16.98 -9.32 -20.36
CA ARG A 198 15.84 -10.08 -20.86
C ARG A 198 14.51 -9.44 -20.48
N VAL A 199 14.33 -9.06 -19.22
CA VAL A 199 13.07 -8.44 -18.75
C VAL A 199 12.87 -7.08 -19.38
N VAL A 200 13.91 -6.25 -19.52
CA VAL A 200 13.79 -4.93 -20.15
C VAL A 200 13.56 -5.06 -21.67
N ALA A 201 14.07 -6.10 -22.32
CA ALA A 201 13.77 -6.36 -23.72
C ALA A 201 12.30 -6.73 -23.94
N GLU A 202 11.70 -7.52 -23.03
CA GLU A 202 10.29 -7.93 -23.05
C GLU A 202 9.35 -6.77 -22.65
N TYR A 203 9.73 -6.00 -21.63
CA TYR A 203 8.96 -4.88 -21.08
C TYR A 203 9.78 -3.59 -21.12
N PRO A 204 9.82 -2.91 -22.28
CA PRO A 204 10.70 -1.76 -22.48
C PRO A 204 10.42 -0.59 -21.53
N ARG A 205 11.48 0.16 -21.24
CA ARG A 205 11.46 1.37 -20.39
C ARG A 205 11.43 2.66 -21.22
N VAL A 206 10.56 2.73 -22.21
CA VAL A 206 10.45 3.91 -23.11
C VAL A 206 10.02 5.12 -22.29
N ASP A 207 10.83 6.17 -22.29
CA ASP A 207 10.61 7.45 -21.57
C ASP A 207 10.21 7.27 -20.10
N PHE A 208 10.68 6.19 -19.47
CA PHE A 208 10.16 5.72 -18.19
C PHE A 208 10.36 6.73 -17.07
N LYS A 209 11.53 7.34 -16.92
CA LYS A 209 11.85 8.22 -15.77
C LYS A 209 10.89 9.41 -15.68
N GLU A 210 10.72 10.09 -16.78
CA GLU A 210 9.81 11.25 -16.85
C GLU A 210 8.35 10.80 -16.86
N GLY A 211 8.06 9.72 -17.56
CA GLY A 211 6.70 9.18 -17.70
C GLY A 211 6.13 8.69 -16.39
N ILE A 212 6.93 7.99 -15.55
CA ILE A 212 6.46 7.50 -14.24
C ILE A 212 6.23 8.66 -13.27
N ALA A 213 7.10 9.68 -13.26
CA ALA A 213 6.91 10.87 -12.43
C ALA A 213 5.61 11.63 -12.80
N LYS A 214 5.30 11.73 -14.09
CA LYS A 214 4.03 12.32 -14.57
C LYS A 214 2.81 11.44 -14.24
N ALA A 215 2.96 10.12 -14.29
CA ALA A 215 1.89 9.21 -13.89
C ALA A 215 1.56 9.36 -12.40
N PHE A 216 2.58 9.48 -11.55
CA PHE A 216 2.40 9.80 -10.13
C PHE A 216 1.65 11.11 -9.96
N LEU A 217 2.13 12.21 -10.56
CA LEU A 217 1.45 13.50 -10.47
C LEU A 217 -0.03 13.40 -10.85
N GLY A 218 -0.33 12.81 -12.01
CA GLY A 218 -1.71 12.63 -12.48
C GLY A 218 -2.60 11.86 -11.53
N GLY A 219 -2.01 10.95 -10.73
CA GLY A 219 -2.73 10.15 -9.74
C GLY A 219 -3.16 10.91 -8.49
N PHE A 220 -2.50 12.03 -8.17
CA PHE A 220 -2.80 12.76 -6.93
C PHE A 220 -2.76 14.30 -7.02
N GLU A 221 -2.53 14.93 -8.18
CA GLU A 221 -2.57 16.38 -8.34
C GLU A 221 -3.92 17.00 -7.96
N HIS A 222 -5.02 16.26 -8.10
CA HIS A 222 -6.38 16.65 -7.72
C HIS A 222 -6.70 16.44 -6.23
N LYS A 223 -5.81 15.78 -5.48
CA LYS A 223 -5.94 15.44 -4.05
C LYS A 223 -4.60 15.58 -3.32
N THR A 224 -3.90 16.68 -3.54
CA THR A 224 -2.52 16.92 -3.05
C THR A 224 -2.36 16.79 -1.54
N ALA A 225 -3.42 16.98 -0.75
CA ALA A 225 -3.40 16.74 0.70
C ALA A 225 -3.04 15.29 1.06
N THR A 226 -3.32 14.33 0.17
CA THR A 226 -2.98 12.91 0.38
C THR A 226 -1.49 12.62 0.17
N ALA A 227 -0.73 13.55 -0.38
CA ALA A 227 0.72 13.44 -0.56
C ALA A 227 1.49 13.78 0.72
N GLU A 228 0.85 14.48 1.68
CA GLU A 228 1.50 14.98 2.89
C GLU A 228 2.21 13.87 3.68
N GLY A 229 3.47 14.13 4.05
CA GLY A 229 4.30 13.20 4.81
C GLY A 229 4.78 11.98 4.02
N THR A 230 4.67 11.99 2.69
CA THR A 230 5.06 10.87 1.81
C THR A 230 6.07 11.31 0.75
N CYS A 231 6.66 10.34 0.01
CA CYS A 231 7.52 10.65 -1.14
C CYS A 231 6.75 11.37 -2.27
N ASN A 232 5.43 11.35 -2.26
CA ASN A 232 4.60 12.03 -3.26
C ASN A 232 4.67 13.56 -3.13
N GLU A 233 5.05 14.10 -1.94
CA GLU A 233 5.32 15.54 -1.78
C GLU A 233 6.47 16.03 -2.66
N ASP A 234 7.47 15.19 -2.93
CA ASP A 234 8.59 15.56 -3.81
C ASP A 234 8.11 15.74 -5.25
N ILE A 235 7.21 14.88 -5.71
CA ILE A 235 6.56 15.00 -7.03
C ILE A 235 5.70 16.26 -7.10
N CYS A 236 4.84 16.50 -6.09
CA CYS A 236 4.05 17.73 -6.02
C CYS A 236 4.93 18.98 -6.03
N SER A 237 5.99 19.00 -5.24
CA SER A 237 6.93 20.14 -5.15
C SER A 237 7.66 20.41 -6.47
N HIS A 238 7.98 19.36 -7.22
CA HIS A 238 8.67 19.48 -8.51
C HIS A 238 7.77 20.05 -9.61
N PHE A 239 6.53 19.60 -9.70
CA PHE A 239 5.63 19.92 -10.81
C PHE A 239 4.64 21.05 -10.52
N LEU A 240 4.25 21.26 -9.26
CA LEU A 240 3.18 22.21 -8.90
C LEU A 240 3.78 23.49 -8.29
N ARG A 241 3.74 24.58 -9.05
CA ARG A 241 4.39 25.87 -8.72
C ARG A 241 4.08 26.39 -7.30
N ASN A 242 2.87 26.18 -6.80
CA ASN A 242 2.40 26.73 -5.52
C ASN A 242 2.29 25.68 -4.42
N TYR A 243 2.74 24.45 -4.67
CA TYR A 243 2.74 23.42 -3.65
C TYR A 243 3.77 23.73 -2.57
N LYS A 244 3.36 23.67 -1.32
CA LYS A 244 4.24 23.82 -0.16
C LYS A 244 4.31 22.47 0.56
N ARG A 245 5.52 21.97 0.75
CA ARG A 245 5.74 20.77 1.54
C ARG A 245 5.32 21.01 2.98
N SER A 246 4.72 19.99 3.59
CA SER A 246 4.47 19.98 5.02
C SER A 246 5.80 19.97 5.80
N ASN A 247 5.77 20.58 6.97
CA ASN A 247 6.88 20.52 7.92
C ASN A 247 6.33 20.10 9.29
N PHE A 248 6.61 18.89 9.68
CA PHE A 248 6.07 18.32 10.91
C PHE A 248 6.51 19.09 12.16
N TYR A 249 7.74 19.59 12.19
CA TYR A 249 8.20 20.45 13.29
C TYR A 249 7.38 21.75 13.39
N GLU A 250 7.11 22.40 12.27
CA GLU A 250 6.27 23.61 12.24
C GLU A 250 4.83 23.31 12.67
N GLN A 251 4.29 22.16 12.28
CA GLN A 251 2.95 21.73 12.72
C GLN A 251 2.90 21.58 14.25
N ILE A 252 3.94 21.00 14.88
CA ILE A 252 4.03 20.90 16.34
C ILE A 252 4.09 22.30 16.96
N GLN A 253 4.92 23.20 16.44
CA GLN A 253 5.05 24.57 16.97
C GLN A 253 3.76 25.39 16.83
N ASN A 254 2.99 25.14 15.80
CA ASN A 254 1.73 25.83 15.52
C ASN A 254 0.51 25.14 16.16
N SER A 255 0.71 24.09 16.97
CA SER A 255 -0.36 23.45 17.72
C SER A 255 -1.06 24.47 18.62
N PRO A 256 -2.42 24.44 18.71
CA PRO A 256 -3.16 25.39 19.56
C PRO A 256 -2.96 25.15 21.07
N PHE A 257 -2.40 24.00 21.45
CA PHE A 257 -2.13 23.69 22.84
C PHE A 257 -0.89 24.47 23.34
N GLN A 258 -1.07 25.18 24.46
CA GLN A 258 0.02 25.92 25.12
C GLN A 258 0.85 24.99 25.99
N ASN A 259 2.14 25.31 26.16
CA ASN A 259 2.97 24.65 27.15
C ASN A 259 2.46 24.97 28.56
N SER A 260 2.39 23.96 29.43
CA SER A 260 2.14 24.18 30.85
C SER A 260 3.40 24.76 31.52
N GLU A 261 3.21 25.74 32.38
CA GLU A 261 4.27 26.17 33.30
C GLU A 261 4.51 25.04 34.33
N VAL A 262 5.78 24.73 34.61
CA VAL A 262 6.20 23.72 35.60
C VAL A 262 6.25 24.35 36.97
#